data_5603e739928009ee7d100a4604239508
#
_entry.id   5603e739928009ee7d100a4604239508
#
_cell.length_a   1.000
_cell.length_b   1.000
_cell.length_c   1.000
_cell.angle_alpha   90.00
_cell.angle_beta   90.00
_cell.angle_gamma   90.00
#
_symmetry.space_group_name_H-M   'P 1'
#
loop_
_entity.id
_entity.type
_entity.pdbx_description
1 polymer ?
#
loop_
_entity_poly.entity_id
_entity_poly.type
_entity_poly.pdbx_seq_one_letter_code
_entity_poly.pdbx_strand_id
1 'polypeptide(L)'
;MQLKLLDKLRAENPVIFNIANFVTVQDVANAVNAIGASPIMSNEVAEAEEIVRMASAVAVNIGCLTKEQINHIKKVEDLARQYNKPIVFDPVAVGAVEYRYKITDKLLWAFHTSIIRGNIGEIAALGGFDWSSKGIDAGSGSGDIDEIAMKTAQKYHCTVIASGSTDTISDGKRIAHIHNGSPLFKTHVGSGDMLTSIVTAFTAVTDDPFEAAQIGALVFSCAGQLVVQEHPNVGPGTFGMYLMDYLYKVKAADIEQIADFD
;
A
#
# COMPACT_ATOMS: atom_id res chain seq x y z
N MET A 1 -10.21 9.43 13.16
CA MET A 1 -10.23 8.68 11.88
C MET A 1 -11.63 8.66 11.28
N GLN A 2 -11.80 8.77 9.94
CA GLN A 2 -13.12 8.92 9.31
C GLN A 2 -13.56 7.60 8.66
N LEU A 3 -14.10 6.66 9.45
CA LEU A 3 -14.58 5.36 8.93
C LEU A 3 -15.66 5.47 7.83
N LYS A 4 -16.38 6.60 7.77
CA LYS A 4 -17.32 6.91 6.66
C LYS A 4 -16.66 6.93 5.27
N LEU A 5 -15.32 7.02 5.18
CA LEU A 5 -14.60 6.95 3.90
C LEU A 5 -14.73 5.56 3.26
N LEU A 6 -14.96 4.49 4.04
CA LEU A 6 -15.25 3.16 3.49
C LEU A 6 -16.59 3.14 2.73
N ASP A 7 -17.62 3.76 3.31
CA ASP A 7 -18.93 3.87 2.64
C ASP A 7 -18.84 4.77 1.40
N LYS A 8 -18.08 5.88 1.50
CA LYS A 8 -17.83 6.78 0.37
C LYS A 8 -17.11 6.06 -0.77
N LEU A 9 -16.04 5.30 -0.48
CA LEU A 9 -15.31 4.51 -1.46
C LEU A 9 -16.23 3.55 -2.20
N ARG A 10 -17.08 2.81 -1.48
CA ARG A 10 -18.05 1.86 -2.06
C ARG A 10 -19.12 2.55 -2.90
N ALA A 11 -19.57 3.73 -2.48
CA ALA A 11 -20.56 4.50 -3.22
C ALA A 11 -19.99 5.10 -4.53
N GLU A 12 -18.72 5.56 -4.50
CA GLU A 12 -18.07 6.19 -5.66
C GLU A 12 -17.44 5.17 -6.62
N ASN A 13 -17.09 3.95 -6.14
CA ASN A 13 -16.47 2.88 -6.90
C ASN A 13 -15.30 3.37 -7.80
N PRO A 14 -14.26 4.01 -7.23
CA PRO A 14 -13.20 4.64 -8.00
C PRO A 14 -12.38 3.63 -8.79
N VAL A 15 -11.94 4.02 -9.98
CA VAL A 15 -11.03 3.20 -10.81
C VAL A 15 -9.61 3.35 -10.29
N ILE A 16 -8.96 2.23 -9.96
CA ILE A 16 -7.59 2.18 -9.46
C ILE A 16 -6.69 1.51 -10.49
N PHE A 17 -5.79 2.31 -11.04
CA PHE A 17 -4.80 1.79 -11.97
C PHE A 17 -3.62 1.19 -11.20
N ASN A 18 -3.32 -0.09 -11.45
CA ASN A 18 -2.23 -0.80 -10.77
C ASN A 18 -1.15 -1.20 -11.78
N ILE A 19 0.06 -0.66 -11.60
CA ILE A 19 1.28 -1.24 -12.14
C ILE A 19 1.72 -2.31 -11.14
N ALA A 20 1.17 -3.51 -11.28
CA ALA A 20 1.36 -4.61 -10.35
C ALA A 20 2.55 -5.50 -10.75
N ASN A 21 3.08 -6.25 -9.79
CA ASN A 21 3.94 -7.38 -10.12
C ASN A 21 3.10 -8.58 -10.60
N PHE A 22 3.69 -9.44 -11.41
CA PHE A 22 2.95 -10.56 -12.01
C PHE A 22 2.67 -11.73 -11.04
N VAL A 23 3.30 -11.75 -9.85
CA VAL A 23 3.12 -12.83 -8.87
C VAL A 23 1.77 -12.71 -8.17
N THR A 24 1.33 -11.49 -7.84
CA THR A 24 0.17 -11.22 -6.98
C THR A 24 -0.92 -10.40 -7.67
N VAL A 25 -0.80 -10.19 -8.98
CA VAL A 25 -1.71 -9.31 -9.74
C VAL A 25 -3.19 -9.68 -9.57
N GLN A 26 -3.50 -10.98 -9.53
CA GLN A 26 -4.88 -11.46 -9.34
C GLN A 26 -5.41 -11.15 -7.94
N ASP A 27 -4.60 -11.40 -6.90
CA ASP A 27 -4.99 -11.13 -5.52
C ASP A 27 -5.21 -9.64 -5.29
N VAL A 28 -4.34 -8.79 -5.86
CA VAL A 28 -4.49 -7.33 -5.84
C VAL A 28 -5.79 -6.90 -6.52
N ALA A 29 -6.08 -7.43 -7.72
CA ALA A 29 -7.32 -7.12 -8.42
C ALA A 29 -8.56 -7.51 -7.61
N ASN A 30 -8.55 -8.72 -7.03
CA ASN A 30 -9.63 -9.21 -6.20
C ASN A 30 -9.82 -8.37 -4.93
N ALA A 31 -8.73 -7.97 -4.25
CA ALA A 31 -8.79 -7.15 -3.05
C ALA A 31 -9.37 -5.74 -3.33
N VAL A 32 -8.93 -5.10 -4.41
CA VAL A 32 -9.44 -3.79 -4.84
C VAL A 32 -10.93 -3.89 -5.18
N ASN A 33 -11.34 -4.96 -5.88
CA ASN A 33 -12.74 -5.18 -6.21
C ASN A 33 -13.58 -5.50 -4.97
N ALA A 34 -13.07 -6.35 -4.07
CA ALA A 34 -13.77 -6.73 -2.84
C ALA A 34 -14.03 -5.53 -1.92
N ILE A 35 -13.07 -4.60 -1.78
CA ILE A 35 -13.26 -3.42 -0.94
C ILE A 35 -14.30 -2.43 -1.53
N GLY A 36 -14.62 -2.53 -2.82
CA GLY A 36 -15.62 -1.71 -3.50
C GLY A 36 -15.05 -0.69 -4.47
N ALA A 37 -13.80 -0.84 -4.92
CA ALA A 37 -13.19 -0.06 -6.01
C ALA A 37 -13.10 -0.90 -7.29
N SER A 38 -12.77 -0.28 -8.43
CA SER A 38 -12.62 -0.95 -9.72
C SER A 38 -11.16 -1.06 -10.12
N PRO A 39 -10.54 -2.25 -10.12
CA PRO A 39 -9.15 -2.42 -10.52
C PRO A 39 -8.97 -2.40 -12.03
N ILE A 40 -7.91 -1.74 -12.50
CA ILE A 40 -7.40 -1.89 -13.85
C ILE A 40 -5.89 -2.15 -13.80
N MET A 41 -5.42 -3.15 -14.53
CA MET A 41 -4.01 -3.52 -14.64
C MET A 41 -3.55 -3.40 -16.08
N SER A 42 -2.39 -2.77 -16.29
CA SER A 42 -1.75 -2.73 -17.60
C SER A 42 -0.23 -2.63 -17.45
N ASN A 43 0.47 -3.18 -18.44
CA ASN A 43 1.91 -3.02 -18.63
C ASN A 43 2.23 -2.37 -19.99
N GLU A 44 1.21 -1.98 -20.78
CA GLU A 44 1.37 -1.42 -22.12
C GLU A 44 1.49 0.12 -22.06
N VAL A 45 2.65 0.62 -22.45
CA VAL A 45 2.94 2.07 -22.44
C VAL A 45 2.01 2.85 -23.36
N ALA A 46 1.56 2.25 -24.47
CA ALA A 46 0.74 2.92 -25.47
C ALA A 46 -0.66 3.28 -24.93
N GLU A 47 -1.22 2.50 -24.01
CA GLU A 47 -2.54 2.77 -23.42
C GLU A 47 -2.49 3.56 -22.10
N ALA A 48 -1.28 3.87 -21.60
CA ALA A 48 -1.09 4.50 -20.30
C ALA A 48 -1.87 5.81 -20.14
N GLU A 49 -1.94 6.63 -21.18
CA GLU A 49 -2.64 7.92 -21.08
C GLU A 49 -4.16 7.74 -20.93
N GLU A 50 -4.75 6.84 -21.68
CA GLU A 50 -6.19 6.58 -21.61
C GLU A 50 -6.56 6.03 -20.23
N ILE A 51 -5.74 5.10 -19.71
CA ILE A 51 -5.96 4.49 -18.40
C ILE A 51 -5.80 5.52 -17.28
N VAL A 52 -4.71 6.32 -17.28
CA VAL A 52 -4.50 7.34 -16.23
C VAL A 52 -5.60 8.38 -16.23
N ARG A 53 -6.13 8.75 -17.40
CA ARG A 53 -7.28 9.68 -17.47
C ARG A 53 -8.53 9.12 -16.80
N MET A 54 -8.82 7.84 -17.00
CA MET A 54 -9.97 7.15 -16.37
C MET A 54 -9.75 6.88 -14.89
N ALA A 55 -8.51 6.61 -14.47
CA ALA A 55 -8.19 6.27 -13.10
C ALA A 55 -8.43 7.42 -12.14
N SER A 56 -8.86 7.09 -10.93
CA SER A 56 -8.96 8.02 -9.81
C SER A 56 -7.64 8.12 -9.05
N ALA A 57 -6.88 7.03 -9.00
CA ALA A 57 -5.58 6.94 -8.34
C ALA A 57 -4.71 5.84 -8.99
N VAL A 58 -3.41 5.86 -8.72
CA VAL A 58 -2.42 4.93 -9.29
C VAL A 58 -1.64 4.23 -8.19
N ALA A 59 -1.58 2.91 -8.24
CA ALA A 59 -0.69 2.08 -7.43
C ALA A 59 0.52 1.63 -8.27
N VAL A 60 1.72 1.77 -7.73
CA VAL A 60 2.97 1.33 -8.37
C VAL A 60 3.68 0.33 -7.47
N ASN A 61 3.89 -0.90 -7.94
CA ASN A 61 4.62 -1.93 -7.24
C ASN A 61 5.79 -2.43 -8.10
N ILE A 62 7.00 -2.44 -7.53
CA ILE A 62 8.23 -2.82 -8.25
C ILE A 62 8.68 -4.26 -7.97
N GLY A 63 7.80 -5.13 -7.50
CA GLY A 63 8.13 -6.51 -7.11
C GLY A 63 8.78 -7.35 -8.21
N CYS A 64 8.41 -7.11 -9.47
CA CYS A 64 8.97 -7.79 -10.65
C CYS A 64 9.59 -6.81 -11.64
N LEU A 65 10.47 -5.94 -11.15
CA LEU A 65 11.02 -4.81 -11.89
C LEU A 65 11.78 -5.23 -13.16
N THR A 66 11.35 -4.74 -14.32
CA THR A 66 12.03 -4.84 -15.63
C THR A 66 12.34 -3.44 -16.19
N LYS A 67 13.15 -3.38 -17.25
CA LYS A 67 13.42 -2.11 -17.95
C LYS A 67 12.17 -1.51 -18.58
N GLU A 68 11.31 -2.36 -19.12
CA GLU A 68 10.02 -2.01 -19.72
C GLU A 68 9.09 -1.44 -18.65
N GLN A 69 9.02 -2.08 -17.49
CA GLN A 69 8.22 -1.59 -16.36
C GLN A 69 8.74 -0.24 -15.86
N ILE A 70 10.06 -0.03 -15.77
CA ILE A 70 10.63 1.27 -15.37
C ILE A 70 10.20 2.37 -16.36
N ASN A 71 10.22 2.10 -17.66
CA ASN A 71 9.78 3.05 -18.67
C ASN A 71 8.28 3.32 -18.58
N HIS A 72 7.49 2.29 -18.32
CA HIS A 72 6.05 2.40 -18.10
C HIS A 72 5.74 3.25 -16.85
N ILE A 73 6.39 2.96 -15.71
CA ILE A 73 6.26 3.74 -14.48
C ILE A 73 6.52 5.23 -14.74
N LYS A 74 7.64 5.56 -15.39
CA LYS A 74 7.98 6.96 -15.72
C LYS A 74 6.89 7.65 -16.53
N LYS A 75 6.38 6.96 -17.55
CA LYS A 75 5.30 7.50 -18.40
C LYS A 75 4.03 7.73 -17.59
N VAL A 76 3.65 6.75 -16.75
CA VAL A 76 2.45 6.84 -15.90
C VAL A 76 2.59 7.93 -14.85
N GLU A 77 3.75 8.09 -14.23
CA GLU A 77 4.01 9.15 -13.25
C GLU A 77 3.93 10.55 -13.87
N ASP A 78 4.50 10.75 -15.07
CA ASP A 78 4.36 12.01 -15.81
C ASP A 78 2.89 12.34 -16.11
N LEU A 79 2.11 11.34 -16.53
CA LEU A 79 0.69 11.48 -16.80
C LEU A 79 -0.13 11.71 -15.52
N ALA A 80 0.18 10.98 -14.44
CA ALA A 80 -0.49 11.17 -13.16
C ALA A 80 -0.31 12.60 -12.64
N ARG A 81 0.90 13.15 -12.76
CA ARG A 81 1.17 14.56 -12.46
C ARG A 81 0.35 15.50 -13.35
N GLN A 82 0.30 15.25 -14.67
CA GLN A 82 -0.46 16.06 -15.63
C GLN A 82 -1.96 16.07 -15.30
N TYR A 83 -2.52 14.93 -14.87
CA TYR A 83 -3.95 14.77 -14.58
C TYR A 83 -4.28 14.85 -13.08
N ASN A 84 -3.31 15.26 -12.23
CA ASN A 84 -3.45 15.39 -10.77
C ASN A 84 -3.97 14.10 -10.10
N LYS A 85 -3.43 12.94 -10.50
CA LYS A 85 -3.78 11.65 -9.89
C LYS A 85 -2.82 11.32 -8.75
N PRO A 86 -3.32 10.97 -7.55
CA PRO A 86 -2.45 10.52 -6.47
C PRO A 86 -1.78 9.19 -6.83
N ILE A 87 -0.52 9.03 -6.37
CA ILE A 87 0.28 7.81 -6.55
C ILE A 87 0.63 7.23 -5.19
N VAL A 88 0.41 5.92 -5.03
CA VAL A 88 0.95 5.14 -3.91
C VAL A 88 2.03 4.20 -4.45
N PHE A 89 3.22 4.25 -3.86
CA PHE A 89 4.39 3.53 -4.32
C PHE A 89 4.81 2.44 -3.34
N ASP A 90 5.02 1.23 -3.84
CA ASP A 90 5.48 0.05 -3.09
C ASP A 90 6.92 -0.31 -3.52
N PRO A 91 7.95 0.01 -2.71
CA PRO A 91 9.36 -0.15 -3.03
C PRO A 91 9.89 -1.55 -2.73
N VAL A 92 9.22 -2.58 -3.23
CA VAL A 92 9.53 -3.99 -2.91
C VAL A 92 11.02 -4.31 -3.00
N ALA A 93 11.59 -4.81 -1.90
CA ALA A 93 12.95 -5.30 -1.76
C ALA A 93 14.07 -4.25 -1.96
N VAL A 94 13.80 -2.95 -1.81
CA VAL A 94 14.83 -1.90 -1.91
C VAL A 94 15.88 -1.99 -0.82
N GLY A 95 15.54 -2.52 0.34
CA GLY A 95 16.49 -2.75 1.44
C GLY A 95 17.48 -3.89 1.19
N ALA A 96 17.17 -4.81 0.27
CA ALA A 96 18.00 -5.99 -0.01
C ALA A 96 18.70 -5.95 -1.38
N VAL A 97 18.23 -5.13 -2.32
CA VAL A 97 18.71 -5.12 -3.71
C VAL A 97 19.14 -3.71 -4.12
N GLU A 98 20.43 -3.46 -4.17
CA GLU A 98 21.01 -2.15 -4.48
C GLU A 98 20.51 -1.55 -5.81
N TYR A 99 20.31 -2.38 -6.83
CA TYR A 99 19.76 -1.92 -8.12
C TYR A 99 18.36 -1.34 -7.95
N ARG A 100 17.49 -2.00 -7.16
CA ARG A 100 16.13 -1.51 -6.87
C ARG A 100 16.18 -0.22 -6.09
N TYR A 101 17.03 -0.14 -5.08
CA TYR A 101 17.24 1.10 -4.32
C TYR A 101 17.58 2.28 -5.24
N LYS A 102 18.62 2.12 -6.11
CA LYS A 102 19.06 3.17 -7.02
C LYS A 102 17.99 3.63 -8.00
N ILE A 103 17.18 2.70 -8.50
CA ILE A 103 16.08 3.04 -9.42
C ILE A 103 14.94 3.73 -8.65
N THR A 104 14.52 3.18 -7.52
CA THR A 104 13.44 3.72 -6.69
C THR A 104 13.77 5.12 -6.18
N ASP A 105 14.96 5.33 -5.64
CA ASP A 105 15.39 6.65 -5.16
C ASP A 105 15.32 7.71 -6.29
N LYS A 106 15.78 7.35 -7.51
CA LYS A 106 15.66 8.24 -8.67
C LYS A 106 14.20 8.53 -9.07
N LEU A 107 13.32 7.54 -9.02
CA LEU A 107 11.90 7.71 -9.33
C LEU A 107 11.25 8.63 -8.29
N LEU A 108 11.42 8.35 -7.00
CA LEU A 108 10.83 9.13 -5.91
C LEU A 108 11.30 10.60 -5.88
N TRP A 109 12.54 10.89 -6.33
CA TRP A 109 13.02 12.27 -6.48
C TRP A 109 12.52 12.97 -7.75
N ALA A 110 12.25 12.22 -8.80
CA ALA A 110 11.78 12.79 -10.08
C ALA A 110 10.28 13.12 -10.05
N PHE A 111 9.49 12.40 -9.25
CA PHE A 111 8.04 12.44 -9.26
C PHE A 111 7.43 12.70 -7.88
N HIS A 112 6.23 13.27 -7.87
CA HIS A 112 5.49 13.46 -6.63
C HIS A 112 4.68 12.21 -6.29
N THR A 113 5.15 11.46 -5.29
CA THR A 113 4.44 10.31 -4.73
C THR A 113 3.63 10.77 -3.52
N SER A 114 2.35 10.43 -3.45
CA SER A 114 1.48 10.81 -2.34
C SER A 114 1.76 9.97 -1.09
N ILE A 115 1.94 8.66 -1.28
CA ILE A 115 2.20 7.70 -0.20
C ILE A 115 3.28 6.70 -0.65
N ILE A 116 4.25 6.43 0.21
CA ILE A 116 5.16 5.29 0.10
C ILE A 116 4.73 4.24 1.13
N ARG A 117 4.44 3.02 0.70
CA ARG A 117 4.15 1.92 1.60
C ARG A 117 5.19 0.81 1.45
N GLY A 118 5.85 0.43 2.52
CA GLY A 118 6.82 -0.67 2.54
C GLY A 118 6.89 -1.32 3.92
N ASN A 119 7.59 -2.46 4.04
CA ASN A 119 7.94 -2.96 5.36
C ASN A 119 9.01 -2.07 6.00
N ILE A 120 9.26 -2.24 7.31
CA ILE A 120 10.20 -1.37 8.02
C ILE A 120 11.61 -1.39 7.40
N GLY A 121 12.08 -2.53 6.89
CA GLY A 121 13.40 -2.63 6.24
C GLY A 121 13.48 -1.84 4.94
N GLU A 122 12.41 -1.80 4.17
CA GLU A 122 12.31 -1.01 2.93
C GLU A 122 12.25 0.48 3.24
N ILE A 123 11.45 0.87 4.22
CA ILE A 123 11.32 2.28 4.64
C ILE A 123 12.62 2.78 5.27
N ALA A 124 13.28 1.98 6.13
CA ALA A 124 14.57 2.31 6.71
C ALA A 124 15.65 2.51 5.64
N ALA A 125 15.71 1.61 4.65
CA ALA A 125 16.65 1.74 3.53
C ALA A 125 16.42 3.04 2.74
N LEU A 126 15.17 3.38 2.43
CA LEU A 126 14.83 4.64 1.76
C LEU A 126 15.18 5.86 2.62
N GLY A 127 14.98 5.78 3.91
CA GLY A 127 15.34 6.82 4.89
C GLY A 127 16.85 7.00 5.07
N GLY A 128 17.65 6.02 4.64
CA GLY A 128 19.10 6.02 4.84
C GLY A 128 19.52 5.52 6.23
N PHE A 129 18.68 4.74 6.88
CA PHE A 129 18.99 4.10 8.16
C PHE A 129 19.67 2.76 7.96
N ASP A 130 20.54 2.41 8.91
CA ASP A 130 21.21 1.10 8.91
C ASP A 130 20.23 0.03 9.41
N TRP A 131 19.72 -0.76 8.47
CA TRP A 131 18.73 -1.82 8.74
C TRP A 131 19.04 -3.05 7.88
N SER A 132 19.20 -4.22 8.53
CA SER A 132 19.47 -5.47 7.84
C SER A 132 18.18 -6.07 7.28
N SER A 133 17.96 -5.95 5.97
CA SER A 133 16.84 -6.58 5.26
C SER A 133 17.21 -7.95 4.71
N LYS A 134 16.24 -8.88 4.64
CA LYS A 134 16.43 -10.21 4.06
C LYS A 134 15.39 -10.47 2.97
N GLY A 135 15.75 -10.20 1.71
CA GLY A 135 14.85 -10.36 0.58
C GLY A 135 13.67 -9.40 0.67
N ILE A 136 12.44 -9.95 0.70
CA ILE A 136 11.19 -9.21 0.88
C ILE A 136 10.79 -9.07 2.36
N ASP A 137 11.51 -9.73 3.28
CA ASP A 137 11.24 -9.66 4.70
C ASP A 137 11.87 -8.40 5.32
N ALA A 138 11.22 -7.87 6.35
CA ALA A 138 11.63 -6.65 7.04
C ALA A 138 13.05 -6.73 7.65
N GLY A 139 13.54 -7.92 7.93
CA GLY A 139 14.85 -8.10 8.56
C GLY A 139 14.87 -7.65 10.03
N SER A 140 16.02 -7.12 10.46
CA SER A 140 16.22 -6.63 11.84
C SER A 140 17.15 -5.41 11.84
N GLY A 141 16.92 -4.50 12.78
CA GLY A 141 17.73 -3.31 12.98
C GLY A 141 17.51 -2.73 14.38
N SER A 142 18.32 -1.76 14.75
CA SER A 142 18.17 -0.97 15.95
C SER A 142 17.76 0.44 15.53
N GLY A 143 16.52 0.80 15.75
CA GLY A 143 16.03 2.15 15.42
C GLY A 143 14.61 2.34 15.90
N ASP A 144 14.26 3.57 16.17
CA ASP A 144 12.90 3.99 16.44
C ASP A 144 12.12 4.02 15.12
N ILE A 145 11.09 3.17 15.02
CA ILE A 145 10.27 3.04 13.81
C ILE A 145 9.58 4.36 13.48
N ASP A 146 9.17 5.11 14.50
CA ASP A 146 8.54 6.42 14.35
C ASP A 146 9.52 7.43 13.74
N GLU A 147 10.75 7.45 14.23
CA GLU A 147 11.80 8.30 13.65
C GLU A 147 12.09 7.92 12.21
N ILE A 148 12.21 6.62 11.90
CA ILE A 148 12.44 6.11 10.55
C ILE A 148 11.31 6.54 9.61
N ALA A 149 10.05 6.32 10.00
CA ALA A 149 8.88 6.70 9.20
C ALA A 149 8.82 8.21 8.98
N MET A 150 9.00 8.99 10.04
CA MET A 150 8.96 10.46 10.00
C MET A 150 10.07 11.03 9.11
N LYS A 151 11.32 10.58 9.28
CA LYS A 151 12.46 11.06 8.49
C LYS A 151 12.33 10.67 7.01
N THR A 152 11.83 9.47 6.72
CA THR A 152 11.59 9.04 5.34
C THR A 152 10.47 9.86 4.69
N ALA A 153 9.39 10.15 5.42
CA ALA A 153 8.32 11.02 4.96
C ALA A 153 8.82 12.45 4.68
N GLN A 154 9.65 13.00 5.56
CA GLN A 154 10.30 14.31 5.37
C GLN A 154 11.22 14.33 4.16
N LYS A 155 12.02 13.27 3.97
CA LYS A 155 12.97 13.14 2.85
C LYS A 155 12.27 13.20 1.50
N TYR A 156 11.16 12.47 1.33
CA TYR A 156 10.45 12.37 0.05
C TYR A 156 9.21 13.27 -0.05
N HIS A 157 8.93 14.07 0.99
CA HIS A 157 7.77 14.99 1.04
C HIS A 157 6.42 14.29 0.78
N CYS A 158 6.21 13.13 1.38
CA CYS A 158 5.02 12.30 1.21
C CYS A 158 4.58 11.66 2.53
N THR A 159 3.46 10.97 2.52
CA THR A 159 3.09 10.09 3.62
C THR A 159 3.82 8.75 3.48
N VAL A 160 4.22 8.14 4.59
CA VAL A 160 4.89 6.85 4.64
C VAL A 160 4.08 5.89 5.50
N ILE A 161 3.95 4.64 5.07
CA ILE A 161 3.47 3.51 5.86
C ILE A 161 4.62 2.52 6.02
N ALA A 162 5.13 2.38 7.23
CA ALA A 162 6.05 1.32 7.61
C ALA A 162 5.23 0.15 8.19
N SER A 163 4.93 -0.86 7.35
CA SER A 163 4.07 -1.96 7.77
C SER A 163 4.81 -3.03 8.54
N GLY A 164 4.14 -3.57 9.57
CA GLY A 164 4.73 -4.54 10.49
C GLY A 164 3.70 -5.29 11.34
N SER A 165 4.06 -5.62 12.58
CA SER A 165 3.10 -6.08 13.60
C SER A 165 2.23 -4.94 14.10
N THR A 166 2.77 -3.75 14.07
CA THR A 166 2.10 -2.44 14.16
C THR A 166 2.49 -1.70 12.89
N ASP A 167 1.51 -1.16 12.18
CA ASP A 167 1.79 -0.28 11.05
C ASP A 167 2.01 1.14 11.58
N THR A 168 3.17 1.73 11.27
CA THR A 168 3.49 3.11 11.62
C THR A 168 3.30 4.00 10.39
N ILE A 169 2.50 5.05 10.54
CA ILE A 169 2.15 5.99 9.47
C ILE A 169 2.66 7.37 9.84
N SER A 170 3.36 8.04 8.92
CA SER A 170 3.80 9.43 9.13
C SER A 170 3.78 10.25 7.85
N ASP A 171 3.43 11.52 7.97
CA ASP A 171 3.60 12.53 6.91
C ASP A 171 4.80 13.47 7.16
N GLY A 172 5.67 13.09 8.09
CA GLY A 172 6.82 13.89 8.52
C GLY A 172 6.51 14.90 9.62
N LYS A 173 5.23 15.00 10.07
CA LYS A 173 4.77 15.85 11.17
C LYS A 173 3.83 15.10 12.09
N ARG A 174 2.88 14.36 11.55
CA ARG A 174 1.92 13.52 12.27
C ARG A 174 2.47 12.09 12.30
N ILE A 175 2.13 11.36 13.34
CA ILE A 175 2.35 9.92 13.47
C ILE A 175 1.05 9.28 13.90
N ALA A 176 0.81 8.08 13.43
CA ALA A 176 -0.27 7.21 13.87
C ALA A 176 0.17 5.75 13.81
N HIS A 177 -0.41 4.94 14.67
CA HIS A 177 -0.15 3.51 14.74
C HIS A 177 -1.44 2.73 14.54
N ILE A 178 -1.35 1.62 13.79
CA ILE A 178 -2.43 0.64 13.65
C ILE A 178 -1.94 -0.66 14.26
N HIS A 179 -2.56 -1.10 15.33
CA HIS A 179 -2.19 -2.32 16.08
C HIS A 179 -2.99 -3.55 15.65
N ASN A 180 -4.02 -3.35 14.86
CA ASN A 180 -4.79 -4.44 14.27
C ASN A 180 -3.97 -5.27 13.27
N GLY A 181 -4.35 -6.53 13.08
CA GLY A 181 -3.72 -7.37 12.07
C GLY A 181 -3.79 -8.85 12.35
N SER A 182 -3.03 -9.61 11.57
CA SER A 182 -2.91 -11.07 11.71
C SER A 182 -1.51 -11.53 11.35
N PRO A 183 -0.92 -12.47 12.13
CA PRO A 183 0.34 -13.11 11.75
C PRO A 183 0.30 -13.82 10.38
N LEU A 184 -0.89 -14.20 9.90
CA LEU A 184 -1.07 -14.88 8.63
C LEU A 184 -0.81 -13.97 7.41
N PHE A 185 -0.80 -12.65 7.58
CA PHE A 185 -0.34 -11.75 6.52
C PHE A 185 1.09 -12.05 6.05
N LYS A 186 1.98 -12.51 6.96
CA LYS A 186 3.36 -12.90 6.61
C LYS A 186 3.44 -14.17 5.77
N THR A 187 2.46 -15.05 5.88
CA THR A 187 2.43 -16.34 5.18
C THR A 187 1.57 -16.34 3.92
N HIS A 188 0.89 -15.23 3.66
CA HIS A 188 0.11 -15.02 2.43
C HIS A 188 0.83 -14.00 1.55
N VAL A 189 1.51 -14.50 0.51
CA VAL A 189 2.25 -13.65 -0.45
C VAL A 189 1.29 -12.69 -1.14
N GLY A 190 1.65 -11.41 -1.19
CA GLY A 190 0.80 -10.38 -1.77
C GLY A 190 -0.01 -9.56 -0.75
N SER A 191 0.01 -9.92 0.55
CA SER A 191 -0.68 -9.12 1.57
C SER A 191 -0.25 -7.65 1.54
N GLY A 192 1.06 -7.40 1.39
CA GLY A 192 1.59 -6.05 1.24
C GLY A 192 1.10 -5.36 -0.04
N ASP A 193 1.11 -6.08 -1.16
CA ASP A 193 0.70 -5.55 -2.46
C ASP A 193 -0.79 -5.17 -2.43
N MET A 194 -1.63 -6.00 -1.79
CA MET A 194 -3.04 -5.71 -1.56
C MET A 194 -3.23 -4.48 -0.67
N LEU A 195 -2.49 -4.37 0.43
CA LEU A 195 -2.53 -3.19 1.30
C LEU A 195 -2.21 -1.92 0.52
N THR A 196 -1.14 -1.92 -0.29
CA THR A 196 -0.76 -0.78 -1.13
C THR A 196 -1.91 -0.35 -2.04
N SER A 197 -2.57 -1.30 -2.69
CA SER A 197 -3.65 -1.01 -3.63
C SER A 197 -4.96 -0.59 -2.94
N ILE A 198 -5.24 -1.12 -1.75
CA ILE A 198 -6.37 -0.67 -0.90
C ILE A 198 -6.12 0.76 -0.41
N VAL A 199 -4.93 1.07 0.09
CA VAL A 199 -4.56 2.46 0.45
C VAL A 199 -4.72 3.39 -0.74
N THR A 200 -4.31 2.94 -1.95
CA THR A 200 -4.51 3.71 -3.19
C THR A 200 -5.99 4.00 -3.44
N ALA A 201 -6.88 3.05 -3.19
CA ALA A 201 -8.31 3.27 -3.36
C ALA A 201 -8.84 4.35 -2.41
N PHE A 202 -8.31 4.44 -1.19
CA PHE A 202 -8.69 5.50 -0.26
C PHE A 202 -8.15 6.88 -0.66
N THR A 203 -7.01 6.99 -1.37
CA THR A 203 -6.56 8.29 -1.90
C THR A 203 -7.50 8.87 -2.95
N ALA A 204 -8.38 8.07 -3.53
CA ALA A 204 -9.38 8.54 -4.48
C ALA A 204 -10.58 9.23 -3.81
N VAL A 205 -10.77 9.07 -2.49
CA VAL A 205 -11.96 9.54 -1.76
C VAL A 205 -11.65 10.53 -0.63
N THR A 206 -10.38 10.87 -0.42
CA THR A 206 -9.94 11.96 0.48
C THR A 206 -8.72 12.66 -0.09
N ASP A 207 -8.62 13.96 0.13
CA ASP A 207 -7.49 14.79 -0.32
C ASP A 207 -6.30 14.75 0.68
N ASP A 208 -6.47 14.13 1.86
CA ASP A 208 -5.39 13.97 2.85
C ASP A 208 -4.74 12.58 2.72
N PRO A 209 -3.50 12.48 2.16
CA PRO A 209 -2.81 11.20 2.03
C PRO A 209 -2.55 10.49 3.37
N PHE A 210 -2.39 11.25 4.46
CA PHE A 210 -2.21 10.68 5.79
C PHE A 210 -3.51 9.99 6.26
N GLU A 211 -4.66 10.62 6.05
CA GLU A 211 -5.95 10.01 6.35
C GLU A 211 -6.23 8.79 5.47
N ALA A 212 -5.92 8.85 4.16
CA ALA A 212 -6.04 7.71 3.25
C ALA A 212 -5.18 6.52 3.71
N ALA A 213 -3.95 6.79 4.14
CA ALA A 213 -3.04 5.79 4.68
C ALA A 213 -3.59 5.13 5.95
N GLN A 214 -4.08 5.94 6.90
CA GLN A 214 -4.65 5.44 8.15
C GLN A 214 -5.87 4.55 7.92
N ILE A 215 -6.84 5.04 7.13
CA ILE A 215 -8.08 4.29 6.93
C ILE A 215 -7.85 3.02 6.09
N GLY A 216 -7.01 3.08 5.07
CA GLY A 216 -6.67 1.92 4.24
C GLY A 216 -5.97 0.83 5.04
N ALA A 217 -4.97 1.19 5.86
CA ALA A 217 -4.28 0.27 6.74
C ALA A 217 -5.23 -0.34 7.78
N LEU A 218 -6.05 0.49 8.46
CA LEU A 218 -7.00 0.01 9.46
C LEU A 218 -8.01 -0.97 8.88
N VAL A 219 -8.66 -0.63 7.75
CA VAL A 219 -9.67 -1.49 7.11
C VAL A 219 -9.08 -2.84 6.73
N PHE A 220 -7.89 -2.84 6.10
CA PHE A 220 -7.21 -4.07 5.69
C PHE A 220 -6.80 -4.93 6.89
N SER A 221 -6.21 -4.31 7.91
CA SER A 221 -5.72 -4.99 9.11
C SER A 221 -6.88 -5.55 9.95
N CYS A 222 -7.98 -4.80 10.11
CA CYS A 222 -9.20 -5.28 10.75
C CYS A 222 -9.85 -6.44 10.00
N ALA A 223 -9.91 -6.38 8.66
CA ALA A 223 -10.44 -7.50 7.87
C ALA A 223 -9.65 -8.78 8.12
N GLY A 224 -8.32 -8.74 8.12
CA GLY A 224 -7.48 -9.90 8.42
C GLY A 224 -7.57 -10.36 9.88
N GLN A 225 -7.78 -9.45 10.84
CA GLN A 225 -7.99 -9.79 12.25
C GLN A 225 -9.32 -10.52 12.44
N LEU A 226 -10.41 -10.05 11.83
CA LEU A 226 -11.72 -10.71 11.88
C LEU A 226 -11.66 -12.12 11.31
N VAL A 227 -10.91 -12.35 10.22
CA VAL A 227 -10.73 -13.72 9.69
C VAL A 227 -10.23 -14.68 10.77
N VAL A 228 -9.17 -14.32 11.50
CA VAL A 228 -8.57 -15.23 12.48
C VAL A 228 -9.40 -15.33 13.77
N GLN A 229 -10.14 -14.30 14.13
CA GLN A 229 -11.05 -14.32 15.28
C GLN A 229 -12.25 -15.24 15.04
N GLU A 230 -12.85 -15.18 13.85
CA GLU A 230 -14.03 -15.99 13.52
C GLU A 230 -13.66 -17.39 12.99
N HIS A 231 -12.42 -17.56 12.49
CA HIS A 231 -11.90 -18.83 11.97
C HIS A 231 -10.56 -19.21 12.63
N PRO A 232 -10.55 -19.63 13.92
CA PRO A 232 -9.30 -19.80 14.67
C PRO A 232 -8.37 -20.89 14.14
N ASN A 233 -8.86 -21.78 13.27
CA ASN A 233 -8.09 -22.86 12.65
C ASN A 233 -7.73 -22.57 11.18
N VAL A 234 -7.86 -21.32 10.73
CA VAL A 234 -7.54 -20.92 9.35
C VAL A 234 -6.03 -21.07 9.07
N GLY A 235 -5.69 -21.67 7.93
CA GLY A 235 -4.34 -21.75 7.42
C GLY A 235 -4.07 -20.72 6.30
N PRO A 236 -2.81 -20.60 5.81
CA PRO A 236 -2.46 -19.56 4.81
C PRO A 236 -3.33 -19.55 3.55
N GLY A 237 -3.69 -20.73 3.03
CA GLY A 237 -4.50 -20.83 1.81
C GLY A 237 -5.94 -20.33 2.01
N THR A 238 -6.60 -20.81 3.07
CA THR A 238 -7.98 -20.37 3.39
C THR A 238 -8.03 -18.96 3.95
N PHE A 239 -6.95 -18.47 4.56
CA PHE A 239 -6.84 -17.08 5.02
C PHE A 239 -7.05 -16.09 3.86
N GLY A 240 -6.36 -16.29 2.73
CA GLY A 240 -6.52 -15.42 1.56
C GLY A 240 -7.96 -15.43 1.02
N MET A 241 -8.61 -16.59 0.99
CA MET A 241 -10.01 -16.69 0.56
C MET A 241 -10.95 -15.92 1.51
N TYR A 242 -10.82 -16.14 2.82
CA TYR A 242 -11.61 -15.41 3.80
C TYR A 242 -11.30 -13.92 3.83
N LEU A 243 -10.04 -13.52 3.62
CA LEU A 243 -9.68 -12.11 3.57
C LEU A 243 -10.48 -11.36 2.49
N MET A 244 -10.67 -11.96 1.29
CA MET A 244 -11.51 -11.37 0.25
C MET A 244 -12.96 -11.23 0.69
N ASP A 245 -13.50 -12.25 1.34
CA ASP A 245 -14.86 -12.22 1.88
C ASP A 245 -15.04 -11.12 2.94
N TYR A 246 -14.04 -10.95 3.82
CA TYR A 246 -14.11 -9.94 4.87
C TYR A 246 -13.90 -8.52 4.34
N LEU A 247 -13.01 -8.32 3.38
CA LEU A 247 -12.88 -7.04 2.67
C LEU A 247 -14.22 -6.63 2.02
N TYR A 248 -14.95 -7.58 1.49
CA TYR A 248 -16.28 -7.32 0.91
C TYR A 248 -17.34 -7.02 1.97
N LYS A 249 -17.35 -7.78 3.06
CA LYS A 249 -18.44 -7.74 4.07
C LYS A 249 -18.26 -6.66 5.13
N VAL A 250 -17.00 -6.33 5.51
CA VAL A 250 -16.69 -5.44 6.63
C VAL A 250 -17.36 -4.07 6.48
N LYS A 251 -17.98 -3.59 7.56
CA LYS A 251 -18.63 -2.28 7.64
C LYS A 251 -17.87 -1.38 8.62
N ALA A 252 -18.10 -0.09 8.52
CA ALA A 252 -17.54 0.88 9.46
C ALA A 252 -17.83 0.49 10.93
N ALA A 253 -19.05 0.01 11.22
CA ALA A 253 -19.42 -0.43 12.58
C ALA A 253 -18.64 -1.66 13.07
N ASP A 254 -18.28 -2.59 12.18
CA ASP A 254 -17.48 -3.77 12.54
C ASP A 254 -16.05 -3.36 12.89
N ILE A 255 -15.49 -2.43 12.11
CA ILE A 255 -14.17 -1.87 12.36
C ILE A 255 -14.14 -1.10 13.67
N GLU A 256 -15.15 -0.26 13.94
CA GLU A 256 -15.25 0.57 15.15
C GLU A 256 -15.21 -0.27 16.45
N GLN A 257 -15.72 -1.51 16.40
CA GLN A 257 -15.72 -2.42 17.55
C GLN A 257 -14.36 -3.02 17.88
N ILE A 258 -13.47 -3.16 16.89
CA ILE A 258 -12.18 -3.86 17.06
C ILE A 258 -10.98 -2.97 16.76
N ALA A 259 -11.19 -1.74 16.31
CA ALA A 259 -10.11 -0.82 15.94
C ALA A 259 -9.20 -0.53 17.14
N ASP A 260 -7.92 -0.74 16.95
CA ASP A 260 -6.85 -0.48 17.90
C ASP A 260 -5.80 0.38 17.22
N PHE A 261 -5.80 1.68 17.53
CA PHE A 261 -4.92 2.67 16.92
C PHE A 261 -4.70 3.87 17.84
N ASP A 262 -3.58 4.56 17.67
CA ASP A 262 -3.24 5.82 18.37
C ASP A 262 -2.50 6.80 17.44
#